data_8d1178a80388879eec1db2b66cbe21e2
#
_entry.id   8d1178a80388879eec1db2b66cbe21e2
#
_cell.length_a   1.000
_cell.length_b   1.000
_cell.length_c   1.000
_cell.angle_alpha   90.00
_cell.angle_beta   90.00
_cell.angle_gamma   90.00
#
_symmetry.space_group_name_H-M   'P 1'
#
loop_
_entity.id
_entity.type
_entity.pdbx_description
1 polymer ?
#
loop_
_entity_poly.entity_id
_entity_poly.type
_entity_poly.pdbx_seq_one_letter_code
_entity_poly.pdbx_strand_id
1 'polypeptide(L)'
;TDIVKNLVWDNSFDGKHNSQITWEHLLNQSSDWSGTLWGLHDWADRPPEEGEIDDWKNRLYMTPGTKYEYNDVRVNLLAYSLLHVWREPLPKILKRFIMDPIGASTSWRWYGYKNSWVEIDGNRVQSVSGGGHSGGGVFISTEDHARFGLLFLNNGIWKGKKLISESWIKKATSSSPANISYGYMWWLNKKGTSRYWEGVPENVFYAAGFGGNYIVVIPDKKIVVVTRWIEPSKVGEFIRLVLESHP
;
A
#
# COMPACT_ATOMS: atom_id res chain seq x y z
N THR A 1 -15.94 5.00 9.50
CA THR A 1 -15.24 4.46 8.32
C THR A 1 -16.20 4.44 7.17
N ASP A 2 -15.97 5.36 6.26
CA ASP A 2 -16.94 5.65 5.20
C ASP A 2 -16.91 4.57 4.11
N ILE A 3 -18.10 4.26 3.58
CA ILE A 3 -18.28 3.28 2.49
C ILE A 3 -17.73 3.87 1.20
N VAL A 4 -16.94 3.08 0.46
CA VAL A 4 -16.27 3.52 -0.77
C VAL A 4 -17.29 3.88 -1.86
N LYS A 5 -18.36 3.11 -1.99
CA LYS A 5 -19.44 3.33 -2.97
C LYS A 5 -20.04 4.74 -2.91
N ASN A 6 -20.01 5.41 -1.77
CA ASN A 6 -20.53 6.77 -1.64
C ASN A 6 -19.75 7.81 -2.44
N LEU A 7 -18.51 7.51 -2.82
CA LEU A 7 -17.61 8.41 -3.56
C LEU A 7 -17.13 7.83 -4.90
N VAL A 8 -17.30 6.53 -5.11
CA VAL A 8 -16.95 5.84 -6.36
C VAL A 8 -18.23 5.38 -7.03
N TRP A 9 -18.57 5.99 -8.15
CA TRP A 9 -19.90 5.88 -8.77
C TRP A 9 -19.98 4.92 -9.94
N ASP A 10 -18.93 4.16 -10.18
CA ASP A 10 -18.95 3.08 -11.15
C ASP A 10 -19.47 1.76 -10.53
N ASN A 11 -19.49 0.69 -11.32
CA ASN A 11 -20.03 -0.62 -10.90
C ASN A 11 -19.08 -1.40 -9.98
N SER A 12 -17.88 -0.91 -9.71
CA SER A 12 -16.85 -1.67 -8.95
C SER A 12 -17.29 -2.03 -7.53
N PHE A 13 -18.18 -1.24 -6.96
CA PHE A 13 -18.72 -1.46 -5.60
C PHE A 13 -20.21 -1.78 -5.59
N ASP A 14 -20.75 -2.25 -6.71
CA ASP A 14 -22.15 -2.69 -6.77
C ASP A 14 -22.34 -4.08 -6.16
N GLY A 15 -23.60 -4.43 -5.92
CA GLY A 15 -24.00 -5.69 -5.30
C GLY A 15 -23.93 -5.70 -3.79
N LYS A 16 -24.57 -6.72 -3.19
CA LYS A 16 -24.75 -6.83 -1.75
C LYS A 16 -23.45 -6.92 -0.96
N HIS A 17 -22.41 -7.52 -1.55
CA HIS A 17 -21.10 -7.71 -0.92
C HIS A 17 -20.24 -6.44 -1.04
N ASN A 18 -19.91 -6.02 -2.26
CA ASN A 18 -18.98 -4.93 -2.51
C ASN A 18 -19.47 -3.58 -1.96
N SER A 19 -20.79 -3.37 -1.90
CA SER A 19 -21.37 -2.11 -1.38
C SER A 19 -21.13 -1.89 0.12
N GLN A 20 -20.66 -2.88 0.85
CA GLN A 20 -20.32 -2.78 2.28
C GLN A 20 -18.83 -2.44 2.52
N ILE A 21 -18.02 -2.41 1.45
CA ILE A 21 -16.59 -2.16 1.57
C ILE A 21 -16.34 -0.70 1.97
N THR A 22 -15.53 -0.53 3.01
CA THR A 22 -15.08 0.79 3.50
C THR A 22 -13.67 1.11 3.01
N TRP A 23 -13.28 2.38 3.07
CA TRP A 23 -11.90 2.81 2.81
C TRP A 23 -10.89 2.10 3.72
N GLU A 24 -11.25 1.84 4.96
CA GLU A 24 -10.42 1.09 5.89
C GLU A 24 -10.16 -0.35 5.41
N HIS A 25 -11.18 -1.02 4.88
CA HIS A 25 -11.04 -2.38 4.33
C HIS A 25 -10.10 -2.43 3.12
N LEU A 26 -10.09 -1.40 2.27
CA LEU A 26 -9.13 -1.30 1.17
C LEU A 26 -7.72 -1.03 1.68
N LEU A 27 -7.55 -0.09 2.62
CA LEU A 27 -6.25 0.30 3.15
C LEU A 27 -5.55 -0.83 3.90
N ASN A 28 -6.29 -1.64 4.64
CA ASN A 28 -5.73 -2.76 5.41
C ASN A 28 -5.84 -4.11 4.72
N GLN A 29 -6.23 -4.14 3.43
CA GLN A 29 -6.34 -5.34 2.61
C GLN A 29 -7.27 -6.42 3.21
N SER A 30 -8.40 -5.98 3.78
CA SER A 30 -9.43 -6.87 4.32
C SER A 30 -10.79 -6.71 3.61
N SER A 31 -10.80 -6.14 2.41
CA SER A 31 -12.03 -5.85 1.68
C SER A 31 -12.76 -7.08 1.17
N ASP A 32 -12.03 -8.14 0.88
CA ASP A 32 -12.50 -9.30 0.11
C ASP A 32 -13.32 -8.90 -1.16
N TRP A 33 -12.94 -7.77 -1.76
CA TRP A 33 -13.58 -7.26 -2.96
C TRP A 33 -13.62 -8.35 -4.06
N SER A 34 -14.74 -8.42 -4.73
CA SER A 34 -14.98 -9.36 -5.82
C SER A 34 -15.20 -8.61 -7.12
N GLY A 35 -14.43 -8.96 -8.14
CA GLY A 35 -14.59 -8.34 -9.45
C GLY A 35 -13.41 -8.58 -10.38
N THR A 36 -13.39 -7.78 -11.42
CA THR A 36 -12.31 -7.76 -12.43
C THR A 36 -11.88 -6.31 -12.62
N LEU A 37 -10.60 -6.05 -12.46
CA LEU A 37 -10.00 -4.74 -12.70
C LEU A 37 -8.89 -4.86 -13.73
N TRP A 38 -8.92 -4.07 -14.78
CA TRP A 38 -7.93 -4.08 -15.87
C TRP A 38 -7.73 -5.46 -16.52
N GLY A 39 -8.79 -6.29 -16.55
CA GLY A 39 -8.73 -7.65 -17.07
C GLY A 39 -8.19 -8.70 -16.11
N LEU A 40 -7.83 -8.32 -14.89
CA LEU A 40 -7.39 -9.23 -13.83
C LEU A 40 -8.49 -9.45 -12.81
N HIS A 41 -8.77 -10.71 -12.49
CA HIS A 41 -9.68 -11.08 -11.39
C HIS A 41 -9.10 -10.71 -10.04
N ASP A 42 -9.97 -10.52 -9.05
CA ASP A 42 -9.61 -10.18 -7.67
C ASP A 42 -8.65 -11.15 -6.98
N TRP A 43 -8.51 -12.36 -7.50
CA TRP A 43 -7.61 -13.42 -7.01
C TRP A 43 -6.36 -13.62 -7.89
N ALA A 44 -6.16 -12.83 -8.95
CA ALA A 44 -5.16 -13.13 -9.99
C ALA A 44 -3.71 -13.25 -9.48
N ASP A 45 -3.31 -12.46 -8.47
CA ASP A 45 -1.96 -12.52 -7.92
C ASP A 45 -1.76 -13.63 -6.89
N ARG A 46 -2.85 -14.14 -6.35
CA ARG A 46 -2.86 -15.17 -5.31
C ARG A 46 -4.01 -16.12 -5.57
N PRO A 47 -3.92 -16.88 -6.66
CA PRO A 47 -4.94 -17.86 -6.95
C PRO A 47 -5.02 -18.87 -5.82
N PRO A 48 -6.21 -19.39 -5.50
CA PRO A 48 -6.36 -20.50 -4.58
C PRO A 48 -5.45 -21.68 -4.98
N GLU A 49 -4.91 -22.38 -4.00
CA GLU A 49 -4.02 -23.53 -4.23
C GLU A 49 -4.77 -24.74 -4.77
N GLU A 50 -6.11 -24.79 -4.55
CA GLU A 50 -6.98 -25.91 -4.93
C GLU A 50 -8.25 -25.40 -5.59
N GLY A 51 -8.87 -26.24 -6.42
CA GLY A 51 -10.13 -25.97 -7.14
C GLY A 51 -9.94 -25.51 -8.58
N GLU A 52 -11.02 -25.61 -9.35
CA GLU A 52 -11.07 -25.17 -10.73
C GLU A 52 -11.38 -23.67 -10.81
N ILE A 53 -11.01 -23.02 -11.95
CA ILE A 53 -11.22 -21.57 -12.15
C ILE A 53 -12.70 -21.17 -11.95
N ASP A 54 -13.64 -22.04 -12.32
CA ASP A 54 -15.06 -21.75 -12.16
C ASP A 54 -15.53 -21.79 -10.69
N ASP A 55 -14.87 -22.61 -9.85
CA ASP A 55 -15.11 -22.61 -8.40
C ASP A 55 -14.69 -21.30 -7.76
N TRP A 56 -13.60 -20.72 -8.24
CA TRP A 56 -13.08 -19.44 -7.73
C TRP A 56 -13.96 -18.25 -8.08
N LYS A 57 -14.60 -18.27 -9.24
CA LYS A 57 -15.59 -17.26 -9.65
C LYS A 57 -16.84 -17.30 -8.76
N ASN A 58 -17.16 -18.47 -8.22
CA ASN A 58 -18.33 -18.72 -7.37
C ASN A 58 -17.96 -18.90 -5.89
N ARG A 59 -16.75 -18.49 -5.47
CA ARG A 59 -16.29 -18.61 -4.09
C ARG A 59 -17.23 -17.92 -3.10
N LEU A 60 -17.26 -18.43 -1.88
CA LEU A 60 -17.93 -17.75 -0.78
C LEU A 60 -17.12 -16.50 -0.38
N TYR A 61 -17.79 -15.37 -0.31
CA TYR A 61 -17.19 -14.11 0.11
C TYR A 61 -17.17 -14.02 1.64
N MET A 62 -16.05 -13.54 2.16
CA MET A 62 -15.93 -13.22 3.59
C MET A 62 -16.52 -11.83 3.83
N THR A 63 -17.13 -11.62 5.00
CA THR A 63 -17.59 -10.28 5.36
C THR A 63 -16.42 -9.29 5.31
N PRO A 64 -16.54 -8.14 4.62
CA PRO A 64 -15.48 -7.14 4.58
C PRO A 64 -14.99 -6.74 5.97
N GLY A 65 -13.68 -6.70 6.16
CA GLY A 65 -13.03 -6.42 7.44
C GLY A 65 -12.68 -7.63 8.30
N THR A 66 -13.13 -8.85 7.95
CA THR A 66 -12.94 -10.04 8.80
C THR A 66 -11.70 -10.86 8.43
N LYS A 67 -11.25 -10.83 7.16
CA LYS A 67 -10.11 -11.59 6.69
C LYS A 67 -9.12 -10.68 5.98
N TYR A 68 -7.87 -10.73 6.40
CA TYR A 68 -6.76 -10.12 5.65
C TYR A 68 -6.37 -11.01 4.47
N GLU A 69 -6.28 -10.40 3.30
CA GLU A 69 -5.77 -11.04 2.10
C GLU A 69 -5.18 -9.99 1.16
N TYR A 70 -3.85 -9.89 1.17
CA TYR A 70 -3.15 -8.98 0.28
C TYR A 70 -3.26 -9.47 -1.18
N ASN A 71 -3.64 -8.55 -2.06
CA ASN A 71 -3.72 -8.81 -3.48
C ASN A 71 -3.47 -7.52 -4.27
N ASP A 72 -2.61 -7.57 -5.28
CA ASP A 72 -2.26 -6.38 -6.08
C ASP A 72 -3.46 -5.80 -6.82
N VAL A 73 -4.44 -6.62 -7.23
CA VAL A 73 -5.67 -6.13 -7.85
C VAL A 73 -6.45 -5.25 -6.86
N ARG A 74 -6.51 -5.63 -5.58
CA ARG A 74 -7.18 -4.84 -4.53
C ARG A 74 -6.39 -3.58 -4.17
N VAL A 75 -5.06 -3.63 -4.24
CA VAL A 75 -4.21 -2.42 -4.14
C VAL A 75 -4.49 -1.46 -5.30
N ASN A 76 -4.61 -1.99 -6.52
CA ASN A 76 -4.95 -1.20 -7.70
C ASN A 76 -6.37 -0.62 -7.62
N LEU A 77 -7.30 -1.37 -7.03
CA LEU A 77 -8.66 -0.91 -6.75
C LEU A 77 -8.66 0.29 -5.79
N LEU A 78 -7.82 0.27 -4.75
CA LEU A 78 -7.65 1.42 -3.86
C LEU A 78 -7.14 2.65 -4.63
N ALA A 79 -6.13 2.50 -5.48
CA ALA A 79 -5.61 3.59 -6.31
C ALA A 79 -6.69 4.13 -7.28
N TYR A 80 -7.43 3.23 -7.91
CA TYR A 80 -8.56 3.57 -8.77
C TYR A 80 -9.65 4.33 -8.00
N SER A 81 -10.01 3.86 -6.82
CA SER A 81 -11.00 4.51 -5.95
C SER A 81 -10.56 5.92 -5.54
N LEU A 82 -9.27 6.09 -5.18
CA LEU A 82 -8.71 7.42 -4.86
C LEU A 82 -8.71 8.36 -6.07
N LEU A 83 -8.55 7.84 -7.30
CA LEU A 83 -8.65 8.64 -8.51
C LEU A 83 -10.05 9.27 -8.66
N HIS A 84 -11.11 8.53 -8.30
CA HIS A 84 -12.48 9.06 -8.27
C HIS A 84 -12.68 10.17 -7.23
N VAL A 85 -12.03 10.06 -6.07
CA VAL A 85 -12.10 11.08 -5.01
C VAL A 85 -11.38 12.36 -5.42
N TRP A 86 -10.15 12.24 -5.93
CA TRP A 86 -9.32 13.38 -6.28
C TRP A 86 -9.67 14.00 -7.63
N ARG A 87 -10.25 13.21 -8.55
CA ARG A 87 -10.58 13.58 -9.93
C ARG A 87 -9.39 14.15 -10.73
N GLU A 88 -8.20 13.89 -10.26
CA GLU A 88 -6.91 14.25 -10.85
C GLU A 88 -5.97 13.03 -10.84
N PRO A 89 -4.98 12.94 -11.76
CA PRO A 89 -3.95 11.90 -11.72
C PRO A 89 -3.26 11.84 -10.36
N LEU A 90 -3.25 10.68 -9.70
CA LEU A 90 -2.62 10.51 -8.39
C LEU A 90 -1.13 10.91 -8.35
N PRO A 91 -0.32 10.75 -9.41
CA PRO A 91 1.05 11.29 -9.44
C PRO A 91 1.10 12.81 -9.23
N LYS A 92 0.13 13.57 -9.76
CA LYS A 92 0.04 15.03 -9.53
C LYS A 92 -0.30 15.35 -8.08
N ILE A 93 -1.22 14.56 -7.49
CA ILE A 93 -1.60 14.69 -6.09
C ILE A 93 -0.41 14.41 -5.18
N LEU A 94 0.26 13.26 -5.38
CA LEU A 94 1.45 12.87 -4.63
C LEU A 94 2.58 13.91 -4.77
N LYS A 95 2.80 14.41 -6.00
CA LYS A 95 3.78 15.47 -6.26
C LYS A 95 3.49 16.70 -5.43
N ARG A 96 2.28 17.27 -5.55
CA ARG A 96 1.87 18.53 -4.93
C ARG A 96 1.90 18.49 -3.40
N PHE A 97 1.39 17.42 -2.81
CA PHE A 97 1.19 17.35 -1.36
C PHE A 97 2.35 16.72 -0.59
N ILE A 98 3.15 15.88 -1.23
CA ILE A 98 4.21 15.11 -0.55
C ILE A 98 5.57 15.32 -1.21
N MET A 99 5.75 14.96 -2.48
CA MET A 99 7.08 14.84 -3.08
C MET A 99 7.79 16.20 -3.21
N ASP A 100 7.11 17.23 -3.69
CA ASP A 100 7.68 18.59 -3.75
C ASP A 100 7.97 19.15 -2.34
N PRO A 101 7.01 19.08 -1.36
CA PRO A 101 7.28 19.52 -0.01
C PRO A 101 8.45 18.85 0.69
N ILE A 102 8.70 17.55 0.47
CA ILE A 102 9.86 16.84 1.05
C ILE A 102 11.15 17.05 0.26
N GLY A 103 11.11 17.79 -0.85
CA GLY A 103 12.26 18.06 -1.68
C GLY A 103 12.74 16.84 -2.48
N ALA A 104 11.81 15.98 -2.89
CA ALA A 104 12.12 14.86 -3.78
C ALA A 104 12.59 15.37 -5.15
N SER A 105 13.41 14.56 -5.83
CA SER A 105 13.89 14.85 -7.17
C SER A 105 12.71 14.92 -8.17
N THR A 106 12.98 15.45 -9.35
CA THR A 106 11.99 15.46 -10.44
C THR A 106 12.02 14.19 -11.29
N SER A 107 12.87 13.22 -10.94
CA SER A 107 13.09 11.99 -11.73
C SER A 107 12.08 10.87 -11.43
N TRP A 108 11.42 10.88 -10.26
CA TRP A 108 10.46 9.85 -9.94
C TRP A 108 9.25 9.86 -10.88
N ARG A 109 8.67 8.67 -11.09
CA ARG A 109 7.47 8.46 -11.92
C ARG A 109 6.58 7.41 -11.26
N TRP A 110 5.28 7.50 -11.51
CA TRP A 110 4.32 6.50 -11.07
C TRP A 110 3.39 6.15 -12.23
N TYR A 111 3.44 4.90 -12.65
CA TYR A 111 2.69 4.40 -13.81
C TYR A 111 1.64 3.39 -13.40
N GLY A 112 0.57 3.34 -14.18
CA GLY A 112 -0.40 2.26 -14.20
C GLY A 112 -0.08 1.23 -15.28
N TYR A 113 -0.96 0.27 -15.44
CA TYR A 113 -0.87 -0.70 -16.52
C TYR A 113 -1.25 -0.08 -17.87
N LYS A 114 -0.84 -0.73 -18.96
CA LYS A 114 -1.13 -0.26 -20.33
C LYS A 114 -2.62 -0.04 -20.58
N ASN A 115 -3.48 -0.84 -19.95
CA ASN A 115 -4.94 -0.82 -20.08
C ASN A 115 -5.67 -0.14 -18.90
N SER A 116 -4.98 0.53 -17.97
CA SER A 116 -5.59 1.17 -16.80
C SER A 116 -6.02 2.63 -17.04
N TRP A 117 -6.39 2.95 -18.28
CA TRP A 117 -6.88 4.28 -18.64
C TRP A 117 -8.39 4.37 -18.44
N VAL A 118 -8.82 5.41 -17.76
CA VAL A 118 -10.22 5.72 -17.48
C VAL A 118 -10.56 7.16 -17.87
N GLU A 119 -11.83 7.44 -17.98
CA GLU A 119 -12.32 8.79 -18.21
C GLU A 119 -12.81 9.40 -16.88
N ILE A 120 -12.27 10.56 -16.52
CA ILE A 120 -12.68 11.35 -15.35
C ILE A 120 -12.96 12.77 -15.84
N ASP A 121 -14.19 13.24 -15.69
CA ASP A 121 -14.64 14.57 -16.11
C ASP A 121 -14.29 14.89 -17.58
N GLY A 122 -14.49 13.94 -18.49
CA GLY A 122 -14.17 14.08 -19.92
C GLY A 122 -12.67 14.04 -20.24
N ASN A 123 -11.81 13.76 -19.26
CA ASN A 123 -10.37 13.63 -19.45
C ASN A 123 -9.93 12.17 -19.31
N ARG A 124 -9.10 11.72 -20.24
CA ARG A 124 -8.48 10.41 -20.17
C ARG A 124 -7.32 10.42 -19.17
N VAL A 125 -7.46 9.69 -18.09
CA VAL A 125 -6.51 9.63 -16.97
C VAL A 125 -6.06 8.20 -16.75
N GLN A 126 -4.76 7.98 -16.49
CA GLN A 126 -4.27 6.65 -16.11
C GLN A 126 -4.45 6.44 -14.60
N SER A 127 -5.14 5.36 -14.24
CA SER A 127 -5.08 4.85 -12.88
C SER A 127 -3.73 4.18 -12.65
N VAL A 128 -3.03 4.59 -11.61
CA VAL A 128 -1.71 4.07 -11.28
C VAL A 128 -1.79 2.70 -10.62
N SER A 129 -0.71 1.94 -10.68
CA SER A 129 -0.59 0.63 -10.05
C SER A 129 0.24 0.70 -8.78
N GLY A 130 -0.18 -0.03 -7.75
CA GLY A 130 0.62 -0.31 -6.56
C GLY A 130 1.43 -1.60 -6.68
N GLY A 131 1.14 -2.43 -7.66
CA GLY A 131 1.82 -3.70 -7.91
C GLY A 131 2.93 -3.61 -8.97
N GLY A 132 3.83 -4.59 -8.97
CA GLY A 132 4.95 -4.67 -9.90
C GLY A 132 4.66 -5.36 -11.24
N HIS A 133 3.42 -5.77 -11.49
CA HIS A 133 3.05 -6.47 -12.71
C HIS A 133 3.01 -5.53 -13.91
N SER A 134 3.36 -6.05 -15.07
CA SER A 134 3.17 -5.37 -16.37
C SER A 134 3.74 -3.94 -16.45
N GLY A 135 4.81 -3.64 -15.71
CA GLY A 135 5.51 -2.36 -15.76
C GLY A 135 4.83 -1.19 -15.04
N GLY A 136 3.80 -1.45 -14.23
CA GLY A 136 3.22 -0.46 -13.32
C GLY A 136 4.09 -0.19 -12.09
N GLY A 137 3.67 0.77 -11.24
CA GLY A 137 4.32 1.08 -9.97
C GLY A 137 5.18 2.35 -10.00
N VAL A 138 5.88 2.56 -8.88
CA VAL A 138 6.69 3.78 -8.66
C VAL A 138 8.15 3.55 -9.02
N PHE A 139 8.67 4.38 -9.90
CA PHE A 139 10.10 4.51 -10.21
C PHE A 139 10.64 5.70 -9.43
N ILE A 140 11.59 5.48 -8.54
CA ILE A 140 12.02 6.48 -7.58
C ILE A 140 13.46 6.20 -7.12
N SER A 141 14.23 7.23 -6.78
CA SER A 141 15.58 7.06 -6.24
C SER A 141 15.56 6.55 -4.78
N THR A 142 16.66 5.99 -4.33
CA THR A 142 16.83 5.54 -2.94
C THR A 142 16.71 6.72 -1.96
N GLU A 143 17.27 7.87 -2.33
CA GLU A 143 17.23 9.09 -1.51
C GLU A 143 15.80 9.63 -1.37
N ASP A 144 14.99 9.59 -2.43
CA ASP A 144 13.60 10.04 -2.35
C ASP A 144 12.72 9.07 -1.56
N HIS A 145 12.99 7.76 -1.63
CA HIS A 145 12.40 6.78 -0.71
C HIS A 145 12.78 7.06 0.74
N ALA A 146 14.05 7.40 1.01
CA ALA A 146 14.51 7.75 2.35
C ALA A 146 13.82 9.02 2.87
N ARG A 147 13.63 10.05 2.03
CA ARG A 147 12.84 11.25 2.40
C ARG A 147 11.41 10.92 2.76
N PHE A 148 10.77 10.03 2.00
CA PHE A 148 9.42 9.57 2.31
C PHE A 148 9.36 8.82 3.64
N GLY A 149 10.29 7.90 3.89
CA GLY A 149 10.41 7.21 5.17
C GLY A 149 10.67 8.18 6.34
N LEU A 150 11.51 9.19 6.14
CA LEU A 150 11.81 10.23 7.12
C LEU A 150 10.57 11.09 7.45
N LEU A 151 9.69 11.36 6.49
CA LEU A 151 8.42 12.01 6.76
C LEU A 151 7.55 11.21 7.73
N PHE A 152 7.50 9.89 7.57
CA PHE A 152 6.77 9.00 8.49
C PHE A 152 7.46 8.90 9.85
N LEU A 153 8.79 8.80 9.90
CA LEU A 153 9.57 8.83 11.13
C LEU A 153 9.31 10.10 11.96
N ASN A 154 9.12 11.23 11.29
CA ASN A 154 8.84 12.52 11.91
C ASN A 154 7.33 12.79 12.06
N ASN A 155 6.49 11.78 12.16
CA ASN A 155 5.04 11.88 12.38
C ASN A 155 4.34 12.83 11.39
N GLY A 156 4.78 12.83 10.13
CA GLY A 156 4.19 13.64 9.06
C GLY A 156 4.66 15.09 9.02
N ILE A 157 5.67 15.44 9.81
CA ILE A 157 6.25 16.80 9.86
C ILE A 157 7.53 16.84 9.02
N TRP A 158 7.64 17.82 8.14
CA TRP A 158 8.82 18.08 7.33
C TRP A 158 9.26 19.54 7.47
N LYS A 159 10.47 19.77 7.96
CA LYS A 159 11.03 21.14 8.21
C LYS A 159 10.03 22.05 8.94
N GLY A 160 9.37 21.54 9.99
CA GLY A 160 8.38 22.27 10.79
C GLY A 160 6.98 22.37 10.17
N LYS A 161 6.78 21.92 8.94
CA LYS A 161 5.47 21.94 8.24
C LYS A 161 4.78 20.58 8.35
N LYS A 162 3.53 20.56 8.80
CA LYS A 162 2.70 19.35 8.83
C LYS A 162 2.20 19.05 7.42
N LEU A 163 2.63 17.92 6.85
CA LEU A 163 2.18 17.41 5.56
C LEU A 163 1.13 16.30 5.71
N ILE A 164 1.30 15.45 6.75
CA ILE A 164 0.38 14.38 7.11
C ILE A 164 0.06 14.53 8.59
N SER A 165 -1.16 14.24 9.02
CA SER A 165 -1.49 14.32 10.45
C SER A 165 -0.81 13.19 11.23
N GLU A 166 -0.33 13.49 12.45
CA GLU A 166 0.22 12.48 13.35
C GLU A 166 -0.78 11.36 13.65
N SER A 167 -2.06 11.71 13.83
CA SER A 167 -3.13 10.73 14.05
C SER A 167 -3.29 9.76 12.89
N TRP A 168 -3.10 10.23 11.64
CA TRP A 168 -3.10 9.36 10.47
C TRP A 168 -1.88 8.45 10.46
N ILE A 169 -0.67 8.99 10.70
CA ILE A 169 0.56 8.17 10.76
C ILE A 169 0.38 7.07 11.81
N LYS A 170 -0.05 7.42 13.02
CA LYS A 170 -0.31 6.45 14.09
C LYS A 170 -1.32 5.38 13.67
N LYS A 171 -2.42 5.77 13.03
CA LYS A 171 -3.43 4.81 12.56
C LYS A 171 -2.89 3.93 11.44
N ALA A 172 -2.17 4.50 10.49
CA ALA A 172 -1.61 3.76 9.35
C ALA A 172 -0.53 2.74 9.75
N THR A 173 0.20 3.01 10.83
CA THR A 173 1.26 2.15 11.37
C THR A 173 0.82 1.35 12.62
N SER A 174 -0.48 1.18 12.81
CA SER A 174 -1.06 0.33 13.86
C SER A 174 -1.65 -0.94 13.25
N SER A 175 -1.69 -2.02 14.04
CA SER A 175 -2.27 -3.29 13.62
C SER A 175 -3.74 -3.14 13.22
N SER A 176 -4.13 -3.80 12.14
CA SER A 176 -5.54 -3.91 11.76
C SER A 176 -6.23 -5.06 12.49
N PRO A 177 -7.55 -5.03 12.65
CA PRO A 177 -8.29 -6.13 13.26
C PRO A 177 -8.10 -7.47 12.54
N ALA A 178 -7.94 -7.45 11.21
CA ALA A 178 -7.80 -8.64 10.40
C ALA A 178 -6.35 -9.17 10.31
N ASN A 179 -5.34 -8.35 10.64
CA ASN A 179 -3.93 -8.76 10.63
C ASN A 179 -3.08 -7.90 11.57
N ILE A 180 -2.54 -8.53 12.60
CA ILE A 180 -1.67 -7.87 13.59
C ILE A 180 -0.37 -7.29 12.97
N SER A 181 0.12 -7.86 11.87
CA SER A 181 1.35 -7.41 11.20
C SER A 181 1.11 -6.46 10.02
N TYR A 182 -0.11 -5.91 9.88
CA TYR A 182 -0.44 -5.01 8.77
C TYR A 182 -1.34 -3.86 9.20
N GLY A 183 -0.91 -2.64 8.89
CA GLY A 183 -1.68 -1.42 9.07
C GLY A 183 -2.31 -0.95 7.75
N TYR A 184 -2.28 0.35 7.48
CA TYR A 184 -2.76 0.93 6.22
C TYR A 184 -1.61 0.98 5.21
N MET A 185 -1.50 -0.07 4.41
CA MET A 185 -0.42 -0.28 3.40
C MET A 185 0.99 -0.34 4.00
N TRP A 186 1.13 -0.50 5.32
CA TRP A 186 2.38 -0.68 6.03
C TRP A 186 2.44 -2.06 6.69
N TRP A 187 3.57 -2.74 6.54
CA TRP A 187 3.92 -3.93 7.32
C TRP A 187 4.45 -3.53 8.68
N LEU A 188 4.15 -4.34 9.69
CA LEU A 188 4.53 -4.09 11.07
C LEU A 188 5.37 -5.26 11.59
N ASN A 189 6.46 -4.97 12.31
CA ASN A 189 7.31 -6.00 12.93
C ASN A 189 6.67 -6.50 14.23
N LYS A 190 5.62 -7.30 14.14
CA LYS A 190 4.88 -7.82 15.29
C LYS A 190 5.25 -9.25 15.61
N LYS A 191 5.60 -9.52 16.88
CA LYS A 191 5.94 -10.86 17.38
C LYS A 191 4.78 -11.83 17.18
N GLY A 192 5.13 -13.08 16.86
CA GLY A 192 4.12 -14.11 16.59
C GLY A 192 3.58 -14.11 15.17
N THR A 193 4.15 -13.37 14.26
CA THR A 193 3.80 -13.38 12.83
C THR A 193 4.91 -13.98 11.98
N SER A 194 4.57 -14.48 10.79
CA SER A 194 5.55 -14.97 9.80
C SER A 194 6.48 -13.90 9.23
N ARG A 195 6.18 -12.62 9.49
CA ARG A 195 6.97 -11.46 9.03
C ARG A 195 7.71 -10.75 10.15
N TYR A 196 7.79 -11.37 11.32
CA TYR A 196 8.55 -10.87 12.45
C TYR A 196 10.06 -11.07 12.24
N TRP A 197 10.83 -10.02 12.46
CA TRP A 197 12.28 -10.02 12.44
C TRP A 197 12.79 -10.05 13.88
N GLU A 198 13.30 -11.20 14.31
CA GLU A 198 13.82 -11.39 15.65
C GLU A 198 15.03 -10.47 15.90
N GLY A 199 15.10 -9.85 17.09
CA GLY A 199 16.13 -8.88 17.46
C GLY A 199 15.91 -7.47 16.89
N VAL A 200 14.80 -7.24 16.16
CA VAL A 200 14.38 -5.93 15.67
C VAL A 200 13.19 -5.44 16.50
N PRO A 201 13.14 -4.16 16.92
CA PRO A 201 12.03 -3.63 17.76
C PRO A 201 10.64 -3.84 17.14
N GLU A 202 9.63 -4.11 17.97
CA GLU A 202 8.26 -4.38 17.51
C GLU A 202 7.52 -3.15 16.97
N ASN A 203 8.01 -1.95 17.25
CA ASN A 203 7.46 -0.71 16.71
C ASN A 203 8.02 -0.32 15.33
N VAL A 204 8.90 -1.14 14.77
CA VAL A 204 9.36 -0.99 13.39
C VAL A 204 8.23 -1.28 12.43
N PHE A 205 8.09 -0.41 11.45
CA PHE A 205 7.17 -0.59 10.33
C PHE A 205 7.88 -0.37 9.01
N TYR A 206 7.36 -1.01 7.94
CA TYR A 206 8.06 -0.97 6.67
C TYR A 206 7.12 -1.12 5.47
N ALA A 207 7.51 -0.51 4.36
CA ALA A 207 6.97 -0.79 3.04
C ALA A 207 7.85 -1.85 2.36
N ALA A 208 7.23 -2.82 1.71
CA ALA A 208 7.92 -3.90 1.00
C ALA A 208 7.42 -3.96 -0.45
N GLY A 209 8.31 -3.71 -1.39
CA GLY A 209 8.05 -3.81 -2.82
C GLY A 209 8.70 -5.05 -3.44
N PHE A 210 8.16 -5.48 -4.57
CA PHE A 210 8.69 -6.61 -5.34
C PHE A 210 10.19 -6.44 -5.63
N GLY A 211 10.93 -7.54 -5.60
CA GLY A 211 12.38 -7.52 -5.85
C GLY A 211 13.21 -7.03 -4.66
N GLY A 212 12.69 -7.03 -3.43
CA GLY A 212 13.48 -6.66 -2.24
C GLY A 212 13.71 -5.15 -2.09
N ASN A 213 12.73 -4.36 -2.47
CA ASN A 213 12.75 -2.92 -2.28
C ASN A 213 12.00 -2.57 -0.99
N TYR A 214 12.74 -2.07 0.02
CA TYR A 214 12.13 -1.75 1.31
C TYR A 214 12.40 -0.29 1.72
N ILE A 215 11.42 0.26 2.43
CA ILE A 215 11.58 1.43 3.30
C ILE A 215 11.32 0.93 4.72
N VAL A 216 12.32 0.88 5.57
CA VAL A 216 12.18 0.44 6.96
C VAL A 216 12.33 1.66 7.87
N VAL A 217 11.34 1.90 8.72
CA VAL A 217 11.34 2.99 9.69
C VAL A 217 11.49 2.42 11.08
N ILE A 218 12.52 2.87 11.81
CA ILE A 218 12.91 2.42 13.15
C ILE A 218 12.76 3.60 14.12
N PRO A 219 11.57 3.81 14.72
CA PRO A 219 11.28 5.01 15.50
C PRO A 219 12.20 5.21 16.70
N ASP A 220 12.48 4.16 17.47
CA ASP A 220 13.29 4.25 18.71
C ASP A 220 14.73 4.70 18.46
N LYS A 221 15.27 4.38 17.30
CA LYS A 221 16.62 4.75 16.89
C LYS A 221 16.65 5.98 15.99
N LYS A 222 15.50 6.50 15.59
CA LYS A 222 15.38 7.60 14.62
C LYS A 222 16.10 7.30 13.29
N ILE A 223 16.00 6.06 12.82
CA ILE A 223 16.66 5.59 11.60
C ILE A 223 15.61 5.25 10.54
N VAL A 224 15.93 5.59 9.30
CA VAL A 224 15.26 5.08 8.10
C VAL A 224 16.27 4.30 7.27
N VAL A 225 15.94 3.08 6.91
CA VAL A 225 16.75 2.24 6.03
C VAL A 225 16.01 2.02 4.74
N VAL A 226 16.69 2.23 3.61
CA VAL A 226 16.16 1.90 2.29
C VAL A 226 17.04 0.86 1.65
N THR A 227 16.43 -0.24 1.22
CA THR A 227 17.12 -1.30 0.48
C THR A 227 16.60 -1.41 -0.94
N ARG A 228 17.45 -1.93 -1.81
CA ARG A 228 17.15 -2.25 -3.21
C ARG A 228 17.67 -3.63 -3.52
N TRP A 229 16.82 -4.48 -4.11
CA TRP A 229 17.19 -5.81 -4.60
C TRP A 229 17.82 -6.70 -3.54
N ILE A 230 17.48 -6.50 -2.25
CA ILE A 230 17.89 -7.39 -1.18
C ILE A 230 17.02 -8.66 -1.20
N GLU A 231 17.63 -9.80 -0.94
CA GLU A 231 16.88 -11.04 -0.75
C GLU A 231 15.91 -10.91 0.43
N PRO A 232 14.59 -11.09 0.24
CA PRO A 232 13.59 -10.87 1.30
C PRO A 232 13.87 -11.62 2.59
N SER A 233 14.41 -12.83 2.53
CA SER A 233 14.80 -13.64 3.70
C SER A 233 15.95 -13.04 4.49
N LYS A 234 16.73 -12.12 3.91
CA LYS A 234 17.91 -11.50 4.53
C LYS A 234 17.63 -10.10 5.11
N VAL A 235 16.45 -9.55 4.88
CA VAL A 235 16.12 -8.18 5.34
C VAL A 235 16.22 -8.06 6.86
N GLY A 236 15.63 -9.00 7.62
CA GLY A 236 15.66 -8.96 9.08
C GLY A 236 17.08 -9.03 9.64
N GLU A 237 17.94 -9.90 9.08
CA GLU A 237 19.35 -9.98 9.44
C GLU A 237 20.09 -8.65 9.15
N PHE A 238 19.85 -8.09 7.98
CA PHE A 238 20.46 -6.81 7.59
C PHE A 238 20.04 -5.67 8.53
N ILE A 239 18.75 -5.56 8.88
CA ILE A 239 18.27 -4.53 9.80
C ILE A 239 18.88 -4.70 11.20
N ARG A 240 19.05 -5.94 11.68
CA ARG A 240 19.73 -6.20 12.96
C ARG A 240 21.19 -5.71 12.93
N LEU A 241 21.93 -5.98 11.86
CA LEU A 241 23.32 -5.47 11.70
C LEU A 241 23.38 -3.94 11.67
N VAL A 242 22.39 -3.28 11.03
CA VAL A 242 22.27 -1.82 11.09
C VAL A 242 22.06 -1.32 12.52
N LEU A 243 21.21 -1.99 13.31
CA LEU A 243 20.97 -1.64 14.70
C LEU A 243 22.20 -1.84 15.59
N GLU A 244 22.96 -2.92 15.37
CA GLU A 244 24.22 -3.20 16.08
C GLU A 244 25.31 -2.15 15.79
N SER A 245 25.33 -1.60 14.58
CA SER A 245 26.29 -0.55 14.20
C SER A 245 25.92 0.86 14.70
N HIS A 246 24.69 1.01 15.25
CA HIS A 246 24.19 2.29 15.80
C HIS A 246 23.58 2.05 17.19
N PRO A 247 24.42 1.73 18.19
CA PRO A 247 24.00 1.38 19.55
C PRO A 247 23.27 2.52 20.30
#